data_ed10c5a38d3c060b75dabc251fe7d583
#
_entry.id   ed10c5a38d3c060b75dabc251fe7d583
#
_cell.length_a   1.000
_cell.length_b   1.000
_cell.length_c   1.000
_cell.angle_alpha   90.00
_cell.angle_beta   90.00
_cell.angle_gamma   90.00
#
_symmetry.space_group_name_H-M   'P 1'
#
loop_
_entity.id
_entity.type
_entity.pdbx_description
1 polymer ?
#
loop_
_entity_poly.entity_id
_entity_poly.type
_entity_poly.pdbx_seq_one_letter_code
_entity_poly.pdbx_strand_id
1 'polypeptide(L)'
;FDFERRRMSVVVAEDSNVHQLVCKGALQEILNVCTQVRHNGDIVPLDDNMLRRVKRVTDTLNRQGLRVVAVATKYLPAREGDYQRIDESDLILEGYIAFLDPPKETTAPALKALKASGITVKILTGDSELVAAKVCHEVGLDAGDVVIGSDIEGLSDDALAALAARTTLFARLTPMHKERIVTLLKREGHVVGFMGDGINDAPALRAADIGISVDGAVDIAREAADIILLEKSLMVLEEGVIEGRRTFSNMLKYIKMTASSNFGNVFSVLVASAFLPFLPMLPLHLLIQNLLYDVSQVAIPFDNVDEEQIQKPQRWNPADLGRFMVFFGPISSIFDILTFCLMWWVFHANTPETQTLFQSGWFVVGLLSQTLIVHMIRTRRLPFIQSRAAWPLMAMTLLVMVVGVSLPFSPLASYLQLQALPLSYFPWLIAILAGYMTLTQLVKGFYSRRYGWQ
;
A
#
# COMPACT_ATOMS: atom_id res chain seq x y z
N PHE A 1 -29.87 8.99 -17.17
CA PHE A 1 -29.94 8.74 -15.72
C PHE A 1 -29.47 9.97 -14.97
N ASP A 2 -30.19 10.34 -13.91
CA ASP A 2 -29.83 11.50 -13.10
C ASP A 2 -29.55 11.00 -11.66
N PHE A 3 -28.36 11.27 -11.17
CA PHE A 3 -27.90 10.78 -9.87
C PHE A 3 -28.61 11.46 -8.68
N GLU A 4 -29.01 12.72 -8.84
CA GLU A 4 -29.76 13.43 -7.80
C GLU A 4 -31.18 12.88 -7.70
N ARG A 5 -31.84 12.69 -8.84
CA ARG A 5 -33.21 12.15 -8.90
C ARG A 5 -33.30 10.64 -8.77
N ARG A 6 -32.17 9.90 -8.92
CA ARG A 6 -32.07 8.43 -8.85
C ARG A 6 -33.11 7.69 -9.69
N ARG A 7 -33.55 8.30 -10.80
CA ARG A 7 -34.50 7.74 -11.77
C ARG A 7 -34.15 8.11 -13.22
N MET A 8 -34.66 7.33 -14.13
CA MET A 8 -34.49 7.52 -15.57
C MET A 8 -35.82 7.26 -16.27
N SER A 9 -36.16 8.12 -17.23
CA SER A 9 -37.34 7.95 -18.07
C SER A 9 -36.95 7.78 -19.52
N VAL A 10 -37.76 7.02 -20.23
CA VAL A 10 -37.80 6.92 -21.69
C VAL A 10 -39.23 7.14 -22.17
N VAL A 11 -39.37 7.72 -23.36
CA VAL A 11 -40.66 7.90 -24.00
C VAL A 11 -40.69 7.07 -25.26
N VAL A 12 -41.73 6.26 -25.42
CA VAL A 12 -41.93 5.36 -26.53
C VAL A 12 -43.20 5.76 -27.24
N ALA A 13 -43.18 5.91 -28.56
CA ALA A 13 -44.39 6.08 -29.39
C ALA A 13 -45.12 4.73 -29.45
N GLU A 14 -46.32 4.67 -28.92
CA GLU A 14 -47.15 3.47 -28.95
C GLU A 14 -47.99 3.44 -30.23
N ASP A 15 -48.54 4.61 -30.58
CA ASP A 15 -49.16 4.85 -31.88
C ASP A 15 -49.00 6.33 -32.33
N SER A 16 -49.66 6.73 -33.42
CA SER A 16 -49.54 8.09 -33.96
C SER A 16 -50.05 9.22 -33.03
N ASN A 17 -50.84 8.86 -32.01
CA ASN A 17 -51.53 9.83 -31.15
C ASN A 17 -51.13 9.72 -29.68
N VAL A 18 -50.49 8.64 -29.27
CA VAL A 18 -50.17 8.35 -27.87
C VAL A 18 -48.70 7.94 -27.70
N HIS A 19 -48.07 8.61 -26.79
CA HIS A 19 -46.73 8.26 -26.32
C HIS A 19 -46.80 7.73 -24.89
N GLN A 20 -46.03 6.70 -24.59
CA GLN A 20 -45.87 6.13 -23.24
C GLN A 20 -44.55 6.59 -22.65
N LEU A 21 -44.64 7.28 -21.51
CA LEU A 21 -43.48 7.53 -20.65
C LEU A 21 -43.31 6.37 -19.70
N VAL A 22 -42.12 5.77 -19.69
CA VAL A 22 -41.71 4.70 -18.76
C VAL A 22 -40.59 5.24 -17.89
N CYS A 23 -40.82 5.32 -16.60
CA CYS A 23 -39.88 5.79 -15.60
C CYS A 23 -39.46 4.65 -14.69
N LYS A 24 -38.14 4.44 -14.52
CA LYS A 24 -37.59 3.46 -13.57
C LYS A 24 -36.59 4.10 -12.63
N GLY A 25 -36.50 3.60 -11.40
CA GLY A 25 -35.56 4.15 -10.41
C GLY A 25 -35.71 3.55 -9.01
N ALA A 26 -35.05 4.20 -8.06
CA ALA A 26 -35.15 3.84 -6.67
C ALA A 26 -36.60 3.94 -6.20
N LEU A 27 -37.04 2.99 -5.40
CA LEU A 27 -38.44 2.87 -4.98
C LEU A 27 -39.01 4.18 -4.43
N GLN A 28 -38.31 4.82 -3.50
CA GLN A 28 -38.81 6.05 -2.86
C GLN A 28 -38.96 7.19 -3.89
N GLU A 29 -38.03 7.33 -4.81
CA GLU A 29 -38.02 8.38 -5.83
C GLU A 29 -39.14 8.17 -6.87
N ILE A 30 -39.45 6.92 -7.17
CA ILE A 30 -40.59 6.59 -8.04
C ILE A 30 -41.93 6.83 -7.31
N LEU A 31 -42.02 6.42 -6.05
CA LEU A 31 -43.25 6.66 -5.26
C LEU A 31 -43.56 8.16 -5.12
N ASN A 32 -42.55 9.02 -5.03
CA ASN A 32 -42.74 10.48 -4.93
C ASN A 32 -43.39 11.12 -6.17
N VAL A 33 -43.34 10.46 -7.33
CA VAL A 33 -43.93 10.95 -8.58
C VAL A 33 -45.15 10.13 -9.04
N CYS A 34 -45.55 9.15 -8.27
CA CYS A 34 -46.73 8.31 -8.53
C CYS A 34 -47.93 8.82 -7.73
N THR A 35 -49.07 8.90 -8.36
CA THR A 35 -50.37 9.18 -7.73
C THR A 35 -51.31 7.97 -7.77
N GLN A 36 -50.98 7.00 -8.62
CA GLN A 36 -51.79 5.79 -8.85
C GLN A 36 -50.89 4.55 -8.86
N VAL A 37 -51.50 3.39 -8.72
CA VAL A 37 -50.84 2.08 -8.81
C VAL A 37 -51.74 1.09 -9.56
N ARG A 38 -51.11 0.22 -10.37
CA ARG A 38 -51.82 -0.90 -10.98
C ARG A 38 -51.90 -2.07 -10.00
N HIS A 39 -53.11 -2.41 -9.60
CA HIS A 39 -53.35 -3.49 -8.67
C HIS A 39 -54.43 -4.45 -9.21
N ASN A 40 -54.06 -5.71 -9.41
CA ASN A 40 -54.92 -6.76 -9.98
C ASN A 40 -55.48 -6.40 -11.38
N GLY A 41 -54.77 -5.61 -12.18
CA GLY A 41 -55.19 -5.17 -13.50
C GLY A 41 -55.86 -3.79 -13.51
N ASP A 42 -56.39 -3.33 -12.39
CA ASP A 42 -57.05 -2.02 -12.26
C ASP A 42 -56.07 -0.92 -11.81
N ILE A 43 -56.30 0.30 -12.26
CA ILE A 43 -55.57 1.49 -11.81
C ILE A 43 -56.35 2.09 -10.65
N VAL A 44 -55.69 2.11 -9.46
CA VAL A 44 -56.31 2.62 -8.23
C VAL A 44 -55.44 3.73 -7.64
N PRO A 45 -55.98 4.65 -6.83
CA PRO A 45 -55.20 5.67 -6.15
C PRO A 45 -54.10 5.05 -5.27
N LEU A 46 -52.93 5.65 -5.23
CA LEU A 46 -51.81 5.29 -4.37
C LEU A 46 -52.03 5.93 -2.97
N ASP A 47 -52.97 5.36 -2.19
CA ASP A 47 -53.25 5.82 -0.84
C ASP A 47 -52.22 5.34 0.19
N ASP A 48 -52.33 5.82 1.44
CA ASP A 48 -51.44 5.44 2.53
C ASP A 48 -51.44 3.93 2.83
N ASN A 49 -52.55 3.24 2.61
CA ASN A 49 -52.61 1.79 2.80
C ASN A 49 -51.80 1.05 1.76
N MET A 50 -51.93 1.47 0.51
CA MET A 50 -51.18 0.91 -0.61
C MET A 50 -49.69 1.22 -0.48
N LEU A 51 -49.33 2.45 -0.11
CA LEU A 51 -47.95 2.83 0.18
C LEU A 51 -47.33 1.94 1.28
N ARG A 52 -48.00 1.74 2.38
CA ARG A 52 -47.54 0.83 3.45
C ARG A 52 -47.39 -0.59 2.96
N ARG A 53 -48.26 -1.07 2.10
CA ARG A 53 -48.21 -2.42 1.52
C ARG A 53 -46.99 -2.57 0.60
N VAL A 54 -46.77 -1.63 -0.32
CA VAL A 54 -45.61 -1.60 -1.22
C VAL A 54 -44.29 -1.59 -0.43
N LYS A 55 -44.19 -0.69 0.55
CA LYS A 55 -42.98 -0.61 1.42
C LYS A 55 -42.74 -1.91 2.18
N ARG A 56 -43.77 -2.53 2.76
CA ARG A 56 -43.61 -3.80 3.48
C ARG A 56 -43.09 -4.92 2.59
N VAL A 57 -43.60 -5.04 1.37
CA VAL A 57 -43.17 -6.08 0.43
C VAL A 57 -41.72 -5.83 -0.03
N THR A 58 -41.40 -4.58 -0.40
CA THR A 58 -40.07 -4.24 -0.84
C THR A 58 -39.03 -4.33 0.27
N ASP A 59 -39.38 -3.98 1.51
CA ASP A 59 -38.52 -4.21 2.69
C ASP A 59 -38.23 -5.69 2.91
N THR A 60 -39.24 -6.54 2.69
CA THR A 60 -39.06 -7.99 2.79
C THR A 60 -38.11 -8.51 1.73
N LEU A 61 -38.22 -8.03 0.48
CA LEU A 61 -37.29 -8.37 -0.61
C LEU A 61 -35.86 -7.86 -0.33
N ASN A 62 -35.73 -6.64 0.14
CA ASN A 62 -34.43 -6.05 0.52
C ASN A 62 -33.79 -6.83 1.67
N ARG A 63 -34.55 -7.28 2.68
CA ARG A 63 -34.00 -8.15 3.75
C ARG A 63 -33.53 -9.51 3.24
N GLN A 64 -34.06 -9.98 2.11
CA GLN A 64 -33.55 -11.18 1.42
C GLN A 64 -32.31 -10.90 0.58
N GLY A 65 -31.80 -9.65 0.53
CA GLY A 65 -30.65 -9.27 -0.26
C GLY A 65 -30.97 -8.86 -1.70
N LEU A 66 -32.26 -8.75 -2.04
CA LEU A 66 -32.70 -8.37 -3.37
C LEU A 66 -32.72 -6.85 -3.53
N ARG A 67 -32.08 -6.35 -4.61
CA ARG A 67 -32.18 -4.96 -5.06
C ARG A 67 -33.53 -4.74 -5.73
N VAL A 68 -34.28 -3.75 -5.31
CA VAL A 68 -35.60 -3.43 -5.87
C VAL A 68 -35.51 -2.16 -6.69
N VAL A 69 -35.95 -2.24 -7.96
CA VAL A 69 -36.13 -1.12 -8.88
C VAL A 69 -37.61 -1.01 -9.20
N ALA A 70 -38.20 0.13 -8.92
CA ALA A 70 -39.59 0.39 -9.25
C ALA A 70 -39.75 0.88 -10.68
N VAL A 71 -40.87 0.55 -11.31
CA VAL A 71 -41.25 0.96 -12.66
C VAL A 71 -42.60 1.62 -12.62
N ALA A 72 -42.72 2.80 -13.21
CA ALA A 72 -43.94 3.56 -13.33
C ALA A 72 -44.13 4.04 -14.78
N THR A 73 -45.37 4.19 -15.18
CA THR A 73 -45.73 4.64 -16.54
C THR A 73 -46.73 5.79 -16.52
N LYS A 74 -46.78 6.49 -17.65
CA LYS A 74 -47.83 7.49 -17.93
C LYS A 74 -48.07 7.58 -19.44
N TYR A 75 -49.31 7.64 -19.82
CA TYR A 75 -49.69 7.90 -21.20
C TYR A 75 -49.79 9.42 -21.45
N LEU A 76 -49.16 9.89 -22.47
CA LEU A 76 -49.10 11.29 -22.86
C LEU A 76 -49.63 11.46 -24.30
N PRO A 77 -50.34 12.53 -24.59
CA PRO A 77 -50.65 12.87 -26.00
C PRO A 77 -49.35 12.97 -26.80
N ALA A 78 -49.36 12.44 -28.02
CA ALA A 78 -48.23 12.61 -28.92
C ALA A 78 -48.00 14.11 -29.19
N ARG A 79 -46.75 14.56 -29.08
CA ARG A 79 -46.32 15.94 -29.38
C ARG A 79 -44.99 15.95 -30.14
N GLU A 80 -44.88 16.96 -31.01
CA GLU A 80 -43.56 17.27 -31.59
C GLU A 80 -42.75 18.07 -30.58
N GLY A 81 -41.51 17.65 -30.37
CA GLY A 81 -40.55 18.27 -29.44
C GLY A 81 -40.16 17.39 -28.24
N ASP A 82 -39.21 17.92 -27.45
CA ASP A 82 -38.63 17.18 -26.34
C ASP A 82 -39.54 17.07 -25.13
N TYR A 83 -39.50 15.89 -24.48
CA TYR A 83 -40.09 15.68 -23.16
C TYR A 83 -39.15 16.19 -22.07
N GLN A 84 -39.75 16.80 -21.03
CA GLN A 84 -39.00 17.45 -19.96
C GLN A 84 -39.22 16.77 -18.60
N ARG A 85 -38.42 17.15 -17.62
CA ARG A 85 -38.49 16.60 -16.25
C ARG A 85 -39.89 16.80 -15.62
N ILE A 86 -40.62 17.82 -15.99
CA ILE A 86 -41.96 18.07 -15.46
C ILE A 86 -42.98 17.01 -15.91
N ASP A 87 -42.72 16.33 -17.02
CA ASP A 87 -43.57 15.23 -17.48
C ASP A 87 -43.50 14.01 -16.59
N GLU A 88 -42.47 13.89 -15.72
CA GLU A 88 -42.31 12.84 -14.72
C GLU A 88 -43.15 13.12 -13.45
N SER A 89 -44.41 13.40 -13.63
CA SER A 89 -45.41 13.62 -12.53
C SER A 89 -46.66 12.81 -12.79
N ASP A 90 -47.43 12.52 -11.75
CA ASP A 90 -48.69 11.76 -11.79
C ASP A 90 -48.57 10.43 -12.53
N LEU A 91 -47.51 9.67 -12.22
CA LEU A 91 -47.25 8.38 -12.82
C LEU A 91 -48.10 7.27 -12.15
N ILE A 92 -48.29 6.20 -12.88
CA ILE A 92 -48.91 4.97 -12.39
C ILE A 92 -47.81 3.98 -12.01
N LEU A 93 -47.72 3.59 -10.77
CA LEU A 93 -46.79 2.54 -10.36
C LEU A 93 -47.25 1.21 -10.97
N GLU A 94 -46.46 0.66 -11.88
CA GLU A 94 -46.76 -0.64 -12.53
C GLU A 94 -46.31 -1.82 -11.68
N GLY A 95 -45.18 -1.63 -10.92
CA GLY A 95 -44.60 -2.64 -10.09
C GLY A 95 -43.16 -2.43 -9.81
N TYR A 96 -42.46 -3.50 -9.46
CA TYR A 96 -41.03 -3.47 -9.20
C TYR A 96 -40.38 -4.78 -9.65
N ILE A 97 -39.09 -4.66 -10.00
CA ILE A 97 -38.24 -5.77 -10.38
C ILE A 97 -37.21 -5.94 -9.27
N ALA A 98 -37.05 -7.17 -8.79
CA ALA A 98 -36.09 -7.51 -7.76
C ALA A 98 -34.92 -8.30 -8.37
N PHE A 99 -33.70 -7.86 -8.11
CA PHE A 99 -32.47 -8.46 -8.62
C PHE A 99 -31.66 -9.05 -7.47
N LEU A 100 -31.15 -10.26 -7.64
CA LEU A 100 -30.15 -10.85 -6.75
C LEU A 100 -28.75 -10.49 -7.27
N ASP A 101 -27.94 -9.88 -6.42
CA ASP A 101 -26.53 -9.57 -6.70
C ASP A 101 -25.69 -10.21 -5.58
N PRO A 102 -25.42 -11.52 -5.67
CA PRO A 102 -24.71 -12.24 -4.60
C PRO A 102 -23.24 -11.82 -4.53
N PRO A 103 -22.66 -11.76 -3.33
CA PRO A 103 -21.24 -11.55 -3.19
C PRO A 103 -20.45 -12.70 -3.82
N LYS A 104 -19.25 -12.39 -4.32
CA LYS A 104 -18.37 -13.44 -4.87
C LYS A 104 -17.88 -14.37 -3.76
N GLU A 105 -17.71 -15.65 -4.08
CA GLU A 105 -17.23 -16.67 -3.14
C GLU A 105 -15.88 -16.33 -2.52
N THR A 106 -15.02 -15.61 -3.25
CA THR A 106 -13.68 -15.17 -2.78
C THR A 106 -13.73 -14.01 -1.79
N THR A 107 -14.87 -13.35 -1.62
CA THR A 107 -14.98 -12.13 -0.78
C THR A 107 -14.78 -12.42 0.70
N ALA A 108 -15.46 -13.43 1.25
CA ALA A 108 -15.35 -13.77 2.67
C ALA A 108 -13.91 -14.19 3.08
N PRO A 109 -13.21 -15.08 2.34
CA PRO A 109 -11.80 -15.39 2.60
C PRO A 109 -10.90 -14.16 2.53
N ALA A 110 -11.08 -13.28 1.54
CA ALA A 110 -10.28 -12.08 1.38
C ALA A 110 -10.46 -11.07 2.54
N LEU A 111 -11.69 -10.84 2.99
CA LEU A 111 -11.97 -9.98 4.14
C LEU A 111 -11.32 -10.52 5.42
N LYS A 112 -11.32 -11.84 5.60
CA LYS A 112 -10.65 -12.49 6.73
C LYS A 112 -9.13 -12.31 6.65
N ALA A 113 -8.53 -12.45 5.47
CA ALA A 113 -7.10 -12.27 5.25
C ALA A 113 -6.67 -10.80 5.46
N LEU A 114 -7.42 -9.83 4.93
CA LEU A 114 -7.19 -8.41 5.16
C LEU A 114 -7.24 -8.07 6.66
N LYS A 115 -8.24 -8.59 7.39
CA LYS A 115 -8.35 -8.41 8.84
C LYS A 115 -7.16 -9.02 9.59
N ALA A 116 -6.71 -10.21 9.20
CA ALA A 116 -5.53 -10.86 9.78
C ALA A 116 -4.25 -10.04 9.53
N SER A 117 -4.18 -9.35 8.39
CA SER A 117 -3.11 -8.41 8.04
C SER A 117 -3.26 -7.03 8.72
N GLY A 118 -4.21 -6.87 9.67
CA GLY A 118 -4.41 -5.65 10.44
C GLY A 118 -5.07 -4.51 9.66
N ILE A 119 -5.81 -4.83 8.60
CA ILE A 119 -6.56 -3.85 7.79
C ILE A 119 -8.01 -3.83 8.27
N THR A 120 -8.50 -2.65 8.62
CA THR A 120 -9.90 -2.41 8.94
C THR A 120 -10.67 -2.14 7.65
N VAL A 121 -11.65 -2.98 7.35
CA VAL A 121 -12.51 -2.82 6.17
C VAL A 121 -13.77 -2.07 6.56
N LYS A 122 -14.16 -1.11 5.73
CA LYS A 122 -15.38 -0.33 5.82
C LYS A 122 -16.14 -0.42 4.51
N ILE A 123 -17.46 -0.48 4.57
CA ILE A 123 -18.33 -0.54 3.40
C ILE A 123 -19.02 0.81 3.23
N LEU A 124 -18.83 1.45 2.08
CA LEU A 124 -19.42 2.72 1.69
C LEU A 124 -20.25 2.51 0.43
N THR A 125 -21.56 2.35 0.56
CA THR A 125 -22.45 2.03 -0.56
C THR A 125 -23.59 3.03 -0.74
N GLY A 126 -24.05 3.18 -1.98
CA GLY A 126 -25.28 3.89 -2.32
C GLY A 126 -26.56 3.04 -2.12
N ASP A 127 -26.40 1.74 -1.87
CA ASP A 127 -27.51 0.80 -1.69
C ASP A 127 -28.26 1.03 -0.37
N SER A 128 -29.43 0.39 -0.25
CA SER A 128 -30.20 0.43 1.00
C SER A 128 -29.47 -0.29 2.13
N GLU A 129 -29.68 0.19 3.35
CA GLU A 129 -29.11 -0.38 4.56
C GLU A 129 -29.46 -1.87 4.74
N LEU A 130 -30.68 -2.29 4.33
CA LEU A 130 -31.11 -3.67 4.45
C LEU A 130 -30.35 -4.62 3.53
N VAL A 131 -30.16 -4.22 2.27
CA VAL A 131 -29.36 -5.00 1.30
C VAL A 131 -27.91 -5.06 1.73
N ALA A 132 -27.32 -3.92 2.08
CA ALA A 132 -25.92 -3.85 2.48
C ALA A 132 -25.63 -4.65 3.76
N ALA A 133 -26.50 -4.59 4.76
CA ALA A 133 -26.37 -5.38 5.99
C ALA A 133 -26.46 -6.90 5.70
N LYS A 134 -27.36 -7.30 4.80
CA LYS A 134 -27.47 -8.70 4.38
C LYS A 134 -26.21 -9.20 3.70
N VAL A 135 -25.65 -8.43 2.77
CA VAL A 135 -24.37 -8.75 2.10
C VAL A 135 -23.23 -8.85 3.12
N CYS A 136 -23.10 -7.90 4.05
CA CYS A 136 -22.12 -7.97 5.13
C CYS A 136 -22.21 -9.26 5.92
N HIS A 137 -23.43 -9.66 6.31
CA HIS A 137 -23.67 -10.90 7.05
C HIS A 137 -23.24 -12.14 6.24
N GLU A 138 -23.55 -12.19 4.94
CA GLU A 138 -23.19 -13.32 4.06
C GLU A 138 -21.68 -13.48 3.90
N VAL A 139 -20.92 -12.37 3.88
CA VAL A 139 -19.45 -12.41 3.79
C VAL A 139 -18.74 -12.48 5.15
N GLY A 140 -19.50 -12.60 6.25
CA GLY A 140 -18.97 -12.70 7.61
C GLY A 140 -18.36 -11.40 8.14
N LEU A 141 -18.78 -10.25 7.61
CA LEU A 141 -18.39 -8.92 8.10
C LEU A 141 -19.45 -8.43 9.09
N ASP A 142 -19.04 -8.12 10.32
CA ASP A 142 -19.93 -7.51 11.30
C ASP A 142 -20.22 -6.06 10.88
N ALA A 143 -21.44 -5.79 10.49
CA ALA A 143 -21.88 -4.46 10.08
C ALA A 143 -22.00 -3.48 11.26
N GLY A 144 -22.23 -3.99 12.48
CA GLY A 144 -22.53 -3.16 13.66
C GLY A 144 -23.74 -2.25 13.42
N ASP A 145 -23.70 -1.03 13.97
CA ASP A 145 -24.70 -0.01 13.69
C ASP A 145 -24.50 0.56 12.28
N VAL A 146 -25.54 0.49 11.47
CA VAL A 146 -25.53 1.02 10.10
C VAL A 146 -25.81 2.51 10.14
N VAL A 147 -24.98 3.30 9.47
CA VAL A 147 -25.17 4.75 9.31
C VAL A 147 -25.62 5.04 7.88
N ILE A 148 -26.66 5.83 7.71
CA ILE A 148 -27.16 6.22 6.38
C ILE A 148 -26.77 7.65 6.01
N GLY A 149 -26.81 7.95 4.70
CA GLY A 149 -26.39 9.26 4.19
C GLY A 149 -27.08 10.45 4.87
N SER A 150 -28.37 10.36 5.17
CA SER A 150 -29.12 11.41 5.90
C SER A 150 -28.62 11.66 7.31
N ASP A 151 -28.04 10.67 7.98
CA ASP A 151 -27.56 10.80 9.36
C ASP A 151 -26.26 11.65 9.42
N ILE A 152 -25.52 11.72 8.30
CA ILE A 152 -24.24 12.41 8.23
C ILE A 152 -24.33 13.81 7.62
N GLU A 153 -25.44 14.18 6.97
CA GLU A 153 -25.57 15.47 6.29
C GLU A 153 -25.42 16.68 7.25
N GLY A 154 -25.99 16.57 8.46
CA GLY A 154 -25.95 17.63 9.47
C GLY A 154 -24.76 17.58 10.45
N LEU A 155 -23.87 16.58 10.32
CA LEU A 155 -22.75 16.40 11.24
C LEU A 155 -21.59 17.34 10.92
N SER A 156 -20.94 17.87 11.98
CA SER A 156 -19.64 18.50 11.84
C SER A 156 -18.57 17.48 11.43
N ASP A 157 -17.47 17.94 10.85
CA ASP A 157 -16.40 17.06 10.41
C ASP A 157 -15.78 16.25 11.54
N ASP A 158 -15.64 16.83 12.73
CA ASP A 158 -15.10 16.12 13.90
C ASP A 158 -16.08 15.03 14.41
N ALA A 159 -17.37 15.34 14.42
CA ALA A 159 -18.40 14.34 14.78
C ALA A 159 -18.47 13.21 13.77
N LEU A 160 -18.36 13.52 12.47
CA LEU A 160 -18.33 12.52 11.42
C LEU A 160 -17.04 11.69 11.45
N ALA A 161 -15.89 12.27 11.71
CA ALA A 161 -14.63 11.57 11.88
C ALA A 161 -14.71 10.53 13.02
N ALA A 162 -15.21 10.95 14.19
CA ALA A 162 -15.40 10.06 15.33
C ALA A 162 -16.41 8.93 15.03
N LEU A 163 -17.47 9.23 14.28
CA LEU A 163 -18.44 8.23 13.83
C LEU A 163 -17.79 7.27 12.82
N ALA A 164 -17.05 7.80 11.84
CA ALA A 164 -16.39 7.02 10.80
C ALA A 164 -15.34 6.06 11.38
N ALA A 165 -14.66 6.42 12.45
CA ALA A 165 -13.67 5.55 13.10
C ALA A 165 -14.32 4.22 13.58
N ARG A 166 -15.51 4.26 14.15
CA ARG A 166 -16.20 3.10 14.76
C ARG A 166 -17.19 2.37 13.85
N THR A 167 -17.70 3.03 12.81
CA THR A 167 -18.72 2.46 11.90
C THR A 167 -18.06 1.60 10.84
N THR A 168 -18.63 0.41 10.60
CA THR A 168 -18.20 -0.51 9.53
C THR A 168 -19.01 -0.30 8.25
N LEU A 169 -20.33 -0.07 8.35
CA LEU A 169 -21.23 -0.01 7.21
C LEU A 169 -21.91 1.36 7.11
N PHE A 170 -21.71 2.00 5.95
CA PHE A 170 -22.42 3.21 5.55
C PHE A 170 -23.25 2.93 4.31
N ALA A 171 -24.55 3.24 4.36
CA ALA A 171 -25.51 2.96 3.31
C ALA A 171 -26.19 4.23 2.79
N ARG A 172 -26.84 4.16 1.64
CA ARG A 172 -27.53 5.29 0.97
C ARG A 172 -26.61 6.53 0.78
N LEU A 173 -25.33 6.31 0.56
CA LEU A 173 -24.37 7.39 0.38
C LEU A 173 -24.46 8.01 -1.01
N THR A 174 -24.25 9.32 -1.06
CA THR A 174 -23.92 10.04 -2.28
C THR A 174 -22.40 9.98 -2.56
N PRO A 175 -21.92 10.31 -3.78
CA PRO A 175 -20.48 10.41 -4.07
C PRO A 175 -19.73 11.35 -3.12
N MET A 176 -20.34 12.50 -2.78
CA MET A 176 -19.76 13.49 -1.85
C MET A 176 -19.62 12.95 -0.43
N HIS A 177 -20.60 12.13 0.03
CA HIS A 177 -20.51 11.48 1.34
C HIS A 177 -19.31 10.51 1.40
N LYS A 178 -19.08 9.72 0.34
CA LYS A 178 -17.94 8.79 0.26
C LYS A 178 -16.61 9.54 0.32
N GLU A 179 -16.45 10.59 -0.48
CA GLU A 179 -15.28 11.45 -0.50
C GLU A 179 -15.01 12.08 0.88
N ARG A 180 -16.05 12.65 1.52
CA ARG A 180 -15.96 13.28 2.82
C ARG A 180 -15.49 12.30 3.90
N ILE A 181 -16.04 11.08 3.95
CA ILE A 181 -15.64 10.05 4.90
C ILE A 181 -14.17 9.65 4.69
N VAL A 182 -13.74 9.43 3.44
CA VAL A 182 -12.37 9.09 3.10
C VAL A 182 -11.40 10.20 3.53
N THR A 183 -11.72 11.45 3.22
CA THR A 183 -10.91 12.62 3.58
C THR A 183 -10.77 12.77 5.09
N LEU A 184 -11.84 12.56 5.85
CA LEU A 184 -11.81 12.66 7.31
C LEU A 184 -10.99 11.53 7.95
N LEU A 185 -11.09 10.29 7.46
CA LEU A 185 -10.26 9.19 7.93
C LEU A 185 -8.75 9.48 7.70
N LYS A 186 -8.39 10.07 6.57
CA LYS A 186 -7.01 10.53 6.31
C LYS A 186 -6.57 11.63 7.27
N ARG A 187 -7.43 12.61 7.53
CA ARG A 187 -7.16 13.69 8.49
C ARG A 187 -6.86 13.17 9.91
N GLU A 188 -7.53 12.09 10.31
CA GLU A 188 -7.26 11.41 11.59
C GLU A 188 -5.96 10.57 11.59
N GLY A 189 -5.19 10.62 10.50
CA GLY A 189 -3.87 9.95 10.39
C GLY A 189 -3.92 8.50 9.95
N HIS A 190 -5.06 8.04 9.43
CA HIS A 190 -5.15 6.73 8.80
C HIS A 190 -4.61 6.77 7.37
N VAL A 191 -4.02 5.67 6.91
CA VAL A 191 -3.74 5.43 5.49
C VAL A 191 -4.96 4.73 4.90
N VAL A 192 -5.61 5.37 3.94
CA VAL A 192 -6.89 4.93 3.40
C VAL A 192 -6.74 4.48 1.95
N GLY A 193 -6.99 3.19 1.71
CA GLY A 193 -7.26 2.67 0.37
C GLY A 193 -8.76 2.72 0.10
N PHE A 194 -9.18 3.18 -1.07
CA PHE A 194 -10.57 3.14 -1.49
C PHE A 194 -10.70 2.32 -2.78
N MET A 195 -11.63 1.35 -2.77
CA MET A 195 -11.93 0.54 -3.95
C MET A 195 -13.31 0.87 -4.48
N GLY A 196 -13.39 1.12 -5.79
CA GLY A 196 -14.66 1.40 -6.48
C GLY A 196 -14.57 1.16 -7.98
N ASP A 197 -15.73 0.87 -8.61
CA ASP A 197 -15.83 0.57 -10.04
C ASP A 197 -16.86 1.45 -10.77
N GLY A 198 -17.60 2.25 -10.03
CA GLY A 198 -18.67 3.10 -10.57
C GLY A 198 -18.27 4.57 -10.76
N ILE A 199 -19.07 5.30 -11.53
CA ILE A 199 -18.92 6.75 -11.73
C ILE A 199 -18.96 7.49 -10.38
N ASN A 200 -19.78 7.00 -9.45
CA ASN A 200 -20.00 7.58 -8.12
C ASN A 200 -18.78 7.44 -7.19
N ASP A 201 -17.81 6.62 -7.56
CA ASP A 201 -16.65 6.33 -6.74
C ASP A 201 -15.44 7.23 -7.07
N ALA A 202 -15.45 7.88 -8.23
CA ALA A 202 -14.33 8.69 -8.71
C ALA A 202 -13.86 9.78 -7.72
N PRO A 203 -14.73 10.55 -7.04
CA PRO A 203 -14.27 11.52 -6.04
C PRO A 203 -13.55 10.85 -4.86
N ALA A 204 -14.09 9.75 -4.34
CA ALA A 204 -13.49 9.01 -3.22
C ALA A 204 -12.19 8.30 -3.62
N LEU A 205 -12.10 7.76 -4.85
CA LEU A 205 -10.86 7.20 -5.41
C LEU A 205 -9.73 8.22 -5.43
N ARG A 206 -10.00 9.45 -5.88
CA ARG A 206 -9.01 10.54 -5.88
C ARG A 206 -8.66 11.07 -4.49
N ALA A 207 -9.62 11.05 -3.56
CA ALA A 207 -9.41 11.53 -2.20
C ALA A 207 -8.60 10.56 -1.35
N ALA A 208 -8.60 9.27 -1.66
CA ALA A 208 -7.86 8.23 -0.93
C ALA A 208 -6.34 8.42 -1.03
N ASP A 209 -5.58 7.74 -0.16
CA ASP A 209 -4.12 7.62 -0.32
C ASP A 209 -3.78 6.64 -1.44
N ILE A 210 -4.64 5.66 -1.66
CA ILE A 210 -4.54 4.70 -2.76
C ILE A 210 -5.94 4.46 -3.31
N GLY A 211 -6.21 4.96 -4.51
CA GLY A 211 -7.41 4.66 -5.29
C GLY A 211 -7.24 3.33 -6.02
N ILE A 212 -8.17 2.41 -5.86
CA ILE A 212 -8.11 1.07 -6.46
C ILE A 212 -9.36 0.83 -7.29
N SER A 213 -9.21 0.42 -8.55
CA SER A 213 -10.32 0.02 -9.41
C SER A 213 -10.08 -1.35 -10.02
N VAL A 214 -11.00 -1.82 -10.83
CA VAL A 214 -10.93 -3.12 -11.51
C VAL A 214 -10.96 -2.93 -13.02
N ASP A 215 -10.44 -3.87 -13.78
CA ASP A 215 -10.37 -3.78 -15.26
C ASP A 215 -11.74 -3.58 -15.91
N GLY A 216 -12.79 -4.18 -15.35
CA GLY A 216 -14.17 -4.01 -15.85
C GLY A 216 -14.92 -2.80 -15.30
N ALA A 217 -14.25 -1.85 -14.63
CA ALA A 217 -14.87 -0.63 -14.14
C ALA A 217 -15.14 0.38 -15.27
N VAL A 218 -15.98 1.36 -14.99
CA VAL A 218 -16.21 2.49 -15.91
C VAL A 218 -14.95 3.34 -16.08
N ASP A 219 -14.76 3.94 -17.25
CA ASP A 219 -13.51 4.66 -17.59
C ASP A 219 -13.17 5.74 -16.56
N ILE A 220 -14.14 6.50 -16.10
CA ILE A 220 -13.90 7.56 -15.10
C ILE A 220 -13.40 7.03 -13.76
N ALA A 221 -13.81 5.83 -13.34
CA ALA A 221 -13.30 5.18 -12.13
C ALA A 221 -11.87 4.66 -12.35
N ARG A 222 -11.60 4.10 -13.53
CA ARG A 222 -10.25 3.64 -13.90
C ARG A 222 -9.25 4.80 -13.98
N GLU A 223 -9.64 5.93 -14.55
CA GLU A 223 -8.81 7.15 -14.62
C GLU A 223 -8.58 7.81 -13.25
N ALA A 224 -9.51 7.62 -12.32
CA ALA A 224 -9.40 8.17 -10.96
C ALA A 224 -8.56 7.27 -10.02
N ALA A 225 -8.28 6.03 -10.41
CA ALA A 225 -7.57 5.05 -9.58
C ALA A 225 -6.06 5.08 -9.81
N ASP A 226 -5.28 4.83 -8.76
CA ASP A 226 -3.83 4.65 -8.82
C ASP A 226 -3.45 3.23 -9.25
N ILE A 227 -4.31 2.25 -8.92
CA ILE A 227 -4.09 0.82 -9.18
C ILE A 227 -5.35 0.24 -9.83
N ILE A 228 -5.16 -0.56 -10.89
CA ILE A 228 -6.23 -1.31 -11.54
C ILE A 228 -5.96 -2.80 -11.34
N LEU A 229 -6.88 -3.48 -10.65
CA LEU A 229 -6.83 -4.93 -10.50
C LEU A 229 -7.32 -5.59 -11.79
N LEU A 230 -6.48 -6.41 -12.40
CA LEU A 230 -6.80 -7.14 -13.63
C LEU A 230 -7.76 -8.30 -13.37
N GLU A 231 -7.77 -8.84 -12.16
CA GLU A 231 -8.69 -9.87 -11.72
C GLU A 231 -9.73 -9.28 -10.76
N LYS A 232 -10.99 -9.66 -10.96
CA LYS A 232 -12.11 -9.25 -10.09
C LYS A 232 -12.14 -10.08 -8.79
N SER A 233 -11.02 -10.13 -8.06
CA SER A 233 -10.89 -10.85 -6.81
C SER A 233 -10.27 -9.97 -5.73
N LEU A 234 -10.91 -9.90 -4.56
CA LEU A 234 -10.35 -9.22 -3.39
C LEU A 234 -9.13 -9.95 -2.80
N MET A 235 -8.88 -11.21 -3.16
CA MET A 235 -7.65 -11.91 -2.78
C MET A 235 -6.42 -11.27 -3.40
N VAL A 236 -6.52 -10.81 -4.65
CA VAL A 236 -5.45 -10.07 -5.33
C VAL A 236 -5.09 -8.77 -4.59
N LEU A 237 -6.08 -8.12 -3.98
CA LEU A 237 -5.85 -6.95 -3.13
C LEU A 237 -5.02 -7.31 -1.89
N GLU A 238 -5.34 -8.41 -1.23
CA GLU A 238 -4.59 -8.87 -0.05
C GLU A 238 -3.15 -9.23 -0.42
N GLU A 239 -2.95 -9.98 -1.50
CA GLU A 239 -1.62 -10.28 -2.05
C GLU A 239 -0.84 -8.99 -2.35
N GLY A 240 -1.48 -7.99 -2.97
CA GLY A 240 -0.90 -6.68 -3.25
C GLY A 240 -0.47 -5.93 -1.99
N VAL A 241 -1.25 -6.01 -0.91
CA VAL A 241 -0.87 -5.41 0.39
C VAL A 241 0.38 -6.09 0.97
N ILE A 242 0.45 -7.40 0.94
CA ILE A 242 1.61 -8.16 1.45
C ILE A 242 2.86 -7.83 0.63
N GLU A 243 2.74 -7.82 -0.70
CA GLU A 243 3.86 -7.49 -1.59
C GLU A 243 4.32 -6.03 -1.43
N GLY A 244 3.39 -5.09 -1.28
CA GLY A 244 3.70 -3.71 -0.97
C GLY A 244 4.47 -3.55 0.34
N ARG A 245 4.09 -4.27 1.40
CA ARG A 245 4.81 -4.28 2.68
C ARG A 245 6.21 -4.89 2.56
N ARG A 246 6.35 -5.95 1.75
CA ARG A 246 7.65 -6.59 1.45
C ARG A 246 8.56 -5.60 0.72
N THR A 247 8.07 -4.97 -0.32
CA THR A 247 8.80 -3.96 -1.10
C THR A 247 9.24 -2.79 -0.23
N PHE A 248 8.34 -2.25 0.58
CA PHE A 248 8.65 -1.15 1.50
C PHE A 248 9.70 -1.55 2.55
N SER A 249 9.61 -2.75 3.11
CA SER A 249 10.61 -3.28 4.04
C SER A 249 11.99 -3.40 3.39
N ASN A 250 12.06 -3.92 2.15
CA ASN A 250 13.31 -4.02 1.41
C ASN A 250 13.89 -2.64 1.07
N MET A 251 13.05 -1.67 0.74
CA MET A 251 13.47 -0.28 0.54
C MET A 251 14.07 0.31 1.84
N LEU A 252 13.44 0.11 2.99
CA LEU A 252 13.96 0.56 4.28
C LEU A 252 15.30 -0.09 4.62
N LYS A 253 15.48 -1.39 4.35
CA LYS A 253 16.77 -2.08 4.50
C LYS A 253 17.84 -1.36 3.68
N TYR A 254 17.60 -1.14 2.39
CA TYR A 254 18.55 -0.46 1.50
C TYR A 254 18.96 0.92 2.04
N ILE A 255 17.98 1.74 2.42
CA ILE A 255 18.24 3.09 2.92
C ILE A 255 19.05 3.07 4.22
N LYS A 256 18.71 2.20 5.17
CA LYS A 256 19.45 2.05 6.43
C LYS A 256 20.89 1.59 6.20
N MET A 257 21.09 0.63 5.31
CA MET A 257 22.40 0.10 4.94
C MET A 257 23.26 1.19 4.33
N THR A 258 22.78 1.85 3.29
CA THR A 258 23.50 2.88 2.55
C THR A 258 23.84 4.08 3.43
N ALA A 259 22.87 4.56 4.20
CA ALA A 259 23.07 5.70 5.09
C ALA A 259 24.10 5.40 6.19
N SER A 260 24.03 4.23 6.82
CA SER A 260 24.99 3.84 7.87
C SER A 260 26.39 3.62 7.33
N SER A 261 26.52 3.01 6.15
CA SER A 261 27.78 2.76 5.49
C SER A 261 28.48 4.08 5.09
N ASN A 262 27.75 4.98 4.45
CA ASN A 262 28.30 6.28 4.06
C ASN A 262 28.72 7.12 5.27
N PHE A 263 27.92 7.12 6.35
CA PHE A 263 28.29 7.81 7.58
C PHE A 263 29.59 7.26 8.18
N GLY A 264 29.73 5.94 8.24
CA GLY A 264 30.94 5.28 8.74
C GLY A 264 32.17 5.62 7.87
N ASN A 265 32.05 5.52 6.55
CA ASN A 265 33.15 5.84 5.63
C ASN A 265 33.65 7.27 5.76
N VAL A 266 32.74 8.25 5.78
CA VAL A 266 33.11 9.67 5.93
C VAL A 266 33.85 9.90 7.25
N PHE A 267 33.36 9.29 8.35
CA PHE A 267 34.01 9.42 9.65
C PHE A 267 35.39 8.78 9.66
N SER A 268 35.55 7.58 9.06
CA SER A 268 36.85 6.89 8.96
C SER A 268 37.86 7.67 8.13
N VAL A 269 37.47 8.23 6.99
CA VAL A 269 38.33 9.10 6.16
C VAL A 269 38.77 10.34 6.95
N LEU A 270 37.87 10.96 7.70
CA LEU A 270 38.17 12.16 8.49
C LEU A 270 39.21 11.88 9.57
N VAL A 271 39.00 10.79 10.33
CA VAL A 271 39.98 10.36 11.35
C VAL A 271 41.31 10.02 10.73
N ALA A 272 41.37 9.23 9.66
CA ALA A 272 42.59 8.83 8.99
C ALA A 272 43.37 10.06 8.44
N SER A 273 42.66 11.00 7.81
CA SER A 273 43.27 12.20 7.23
C SER A 273 43.89 13.14 8.28
N ALA A 274 43.48 13.03 9.54
CA ALA A 274 44.08 13.82 10.63
C ALA A 274 45.44 13.28 11.09
N PHE A 275 45.74 12.00 10.88
CA PHE A 275 46.93 11.33 11.41
C PHE A 275 47.91 10.81 10.37
N LEU A 276 47.41 10.50 9.15
CA LEU A 276 48.25 9.92 8.09
C LEU A 276 48.98 11.00 7.28
N PRO A 277 50.25 10.76 6.87
CA PRO A 277 51.02 11.69 6.01
C PRO A 277 50.61 11.58 4.52
N PHE A 278 49.66 10.71 4.17
CA PHE A 278 49.15 10.48 2.82
C PHE A 278 47.64 10.27 2.86
N LEU A 279 46.99 10.30 1.69
CA LEU A 279 45.57 10.03 1.60
C LEU A 279 45.28 8.57 1.96
N PRO A 280 44.35 8.29 2.91
CA PRO A 280 44.05 6.93 3.35
C PRO A 280 43.40 6.09 2.24
N MET A 281 42.74 6.72 1.27
CA MET A 281 42.15 6.09 0.10
C MET A 281 42.06 7.12 -1.04
N LEU A 282 42.36 6.70 -2.25
CA LEU A 282 42.25 7.56 -3.42
C LEU A 282 40.77 7.73 -3.84
N PRO A 283 40.41 8.85 -4.46
CA PRO A 283 39.04 9.02 -5.00
C PRO A 283 38.62 7.91 -5.95
N LEU A 284 39.57 7.37 -6.74
CA LEU A 284 39.30 6.22 -7.61
C LEU A 284 38.91 4.97 -6.83
N HIS A 285 39.57 4.70 -5.71
CA HIS A 285 39.27 3.55 -4.84
C HIS A 285 37.86 3.69 -4.25
N LEU A 286 37.50 4.90 -3.77
CA LEU A 286 36.15 5.18 -3.24
C LEU A 286 35.06 4.98 -4.31
N LEU A 287 35.35 5.45 -5.54
CA LEU A 287 34.41 5.26 -6.66
C LEU A 287 34.20 3.78 -6.97
N ILE A 288 35.24 3.00 -7.07
CA ILE A 288 35.14 1.55 -7.36
C ILE A 288 34.49 0.81 -6.20
N GLN A 289 34.85 1.14 -4.96
CA GLN A 289 34.26 0.55 -3.78
C GLN A 289 32.75 0.81 -3.72
N ASN A 290 32.30 2.05 -3.93
CA ASN A 290 30.90 2.40 -3.96
C ASN A 290 30.16 1.70 -5.11
N LEU A 291 30.76 1.64 -6.31
CA LEU A 291 30.16 0.94 -7.45
C LEU A 291 29.98 -0.55 -7.16
N LEU A 292 30.98 -1.21 -6.62
CA LEU A 292 30.92 -2.63 -6.24
C LEU A 292 29.88 -2.86 -5.12
N TYR A 293 29.84 -1.96 -4.16
CA TYR A 293 28.84 -2.00 -3.10
C TYR A 293 27.42 -1.84 -3.64
N ASP A 294 27.18 -0.86 -4.52
CA ASP A 294 25.88 -0.65 -5.16
C ASP A 294 25.45 -1.89 -5.97
N VAL A 295 26.37 -2.49 -6.72
CA VAL A 295 26.13 -3.75 -7.44
C VAL A 295 25.71 -4.86 -6.48
N SER A 296 26.33 -4.96 -5.29
CA SER A 296 25.95 -5.96 -4.28
C SER A 296 24.51 -5.79 -3.79
N GLN A 297 23.97 -4.57 -3.85
CA GLN A 297 22.64 -4.21 -3.34
C GLN A 297 21.53 -4.29 -4.38
N VAL A 298 21.84 -4.45 -5.67
CA VAL A 298 20.84 -4.55 -6.76
C VAL A 298 19.83 -5.67 -6.50
N ALA A 299 20.20 -6.71 -5.78
CA ALA A 299 19.34 -7.83 -5.45
C ALA A 299 18.48 -7.65 -4.17
N ILE A 300 18.61 -6.53 -3.44
CA ILE A 300 17.81 -6.28 -2.21
C ILE A 300 16.29 -6.27 -2.47
N PRO A 301 15.75 -5.75 -3.58
CA PRO A 301 14.32 -5.82 -3.85
C PRO A 301 13.75 -7.24 -3.84
N PHE A 302 14.57 -8.22 -4.15
CA PHE A 302 14.19 -9.65 -4.19
C PHE A 302 14.51 -10.38 -2.89
N ASP A 303 14.97 -9.67 -1.85
CA ASP A 303 15.35 -10.30 -0.58
C ASP A 303 14.13 -10.76 0.21
N ASN A 304 14.33 -11.82 0.98
CA ASN A 304 13.35 -12.34 1.91
C ASN A 304 13.09 -11.32 3.04
N VAL A 305 11.83 -11.16 3.40
CA VAL A 305 11.40 -10.30 4.51
C VAL A 305 10.88 -11.20 5.62
N ASP A 306 11.28 -10.91 6.85
CA ASP A 306 10.80 -11.65 8.02
C ASP A 306 9.29 -11.38 8.23
N GLU A 307 8.52 -12.42 8.57
CA GLU A 307 7.06 -12.33 8.73
C GLU A 307 6.61 -11.22 9.68
N GLU A 308 7.38 -10.96 10.73
CA GLU A 308 7.10 -9.90 11.71
C GLU A 308 7.07 -8.49 11.08
N GLN A 309 7.82 -8.28 10.00
CA GLN A 309 7.88 -7.01 9.27
C GLN A 309 6.72 -6.85 8.29
N ILE A 310 6.08 -7.96 7.87
CA ILE A 310 4.95 -7.96 6.94
C ILE A 310 3.61 -7.85 7.68
N GLN A 311 3.52 -8.36 8.92
CA GLN A 311 2.27 -8.39 9.69
C GLN A 311 1.68 -7.00 9.97
N LYS A 312 2.52 -5.98 10.10
CA LYS A 312 2.09 -4.60 10.39
C LYS A 312 2.65 -3.62 9.35
N PRO A 313 1.87 -2.60 8.96
CA PRO A 313 2.38 -1.57 8.09
C PRO A 313 3.53 -0.81 8.75
N GLN A 314 4.61 -0.62 8.03
CA GLN A 314 5.74 0.20 8.45
C GLN A 314 5.54 1.64 7.97
N ARG A 315 6.08 2.61 8.71
CA ARG A 315 6.05 4.03 8.33
C ARG A 315 7.45 4.55 8.15
N TRP A 316 7.62 5.44 7.21
CA TRP A 316 8.86 6.21 7.07
C TRP A 316 9.05 7.10 8.30
N ASN A 317 10.18 6.94 8.98
CA ASN A 317 10.54 7.76 10.14
C ASN A 317 11.99 8.24 10.02
N PRO A 318 12.22 9.52 9.61
CA PRO A 318 13.56 10.08 9.48
C PRO A 318 14.35 10.07 10.79
N ALA A 319 13.69 10.23 11.94
CA ALA A 319 14.34 10.21 13.23
C ALA A 319 14.88 8.80 13.58
N ASP A 320 14.19 7.74 13.17
CA ASP A 320 14.66 6.37 13.33
C ASP A 320 15.89 6.10 12.44
N LEU A 321 15.86 6.59 11.20
CA LEU A 321 17.02 6.50 10.31
C LEU A 321 18.25 7.22 10.89
N GLY A 322 18.09 8.45 11.36
CA GLY A 322 19.19 9.21 11.99
C GLY A 322 19.76 8.48 13.21
N ARG A 323 18.89 7.93 14.06
CA ARG A 323 19.29 7.12 15.21
C ARG A 323 20.06 5.87 14.77
N PHE A 324 19.55 5.18 13.77
CA PHE A 324 20.18 3.98 13.22
C PHE A 324 21.60 4.28 12.70
N MET A 325 21.78 5.38 11.96
CA MET A 325 23.10 5.84 11.48
C MET A 325 24.09 6.09 12.63
N VAL A 326 23.64 6.75 13.71
CA VAL A 326 24.51 7.05 14.86
C VAL A 326 24.92 5.78 15.62
N PHE A 327 24.09 4.75 15.66
CA PHE A 327 24.41 3.49 16.34
C PHE A 327 25.27 2.56 15.48
N PHE A 328 24.98 2.43 14.20
CA PHE A 328 25.62 1.43 13.34
C PHE A 328 26.78 2.01 12.52
N GLY A 329 26.76 3.29 12.17
CA GLY A 329 27.86 3.93 11.43
C GLY A 329 29.22 3.86 12.13
N PRO A 330 29.32 4.25 13.40
CA PRO A 330 30.59 4.21 14.13
C PRO A 330 31.20 2.81 14.30
N ILE A 331 30.37 1.74 14.20
CA ILE A 331 30.88 0.38 14.33
C ILE A 331 31.88 0.07 13.23
N SER A 332 31.57 0.42 11.97
CA SER A 332 32.49 0.21 10.86
C SER A 332 33.79 1.02 11.07
N SER A 333 33.68 2.24 11.55
CA SER A 333 34.84 3.13 11.78
C SER A 333 35.79 2.56 12.85
N ILE A 334 35.28 1.88 13.89
CA ILE A 334 36.15 1.21 14.87
C ILE A 334 37.05 0.17 14.17
N PHE A 335 36.47 -0.62 13.27
CA PHE A 335 37.23 -1.64 12.56
C PHE A 335 38.08 -1.08 11.44
N ASP A 336 37.73 0.06 10.84
CA ASP A 336 38.56 0.81 9.95
C ASP A 336 39.82 1.34 10.68
N ILE A 337 39.64 1.92 11.87
CA ILE A 337 40.76 2.39 12.70
C ILE A 337 41.66 1.21 13.13
N LEU A 338 41.05 0.08 13.49
CA LEU A 338 41.87 -1.14 13.77
C LEU A 338 42.66 -1.59 12.55
N THR A 339 42.07 -1.48 11.36
CA THR A 339 42.78 -1.75 10.09
C THR A 339 43.91 -0.75 9.87
N PHE A 340 43.71 0.55 10.15
CA PHE A 340 44.77 1.57 10.06
C PHE A 340 45.91 1.25 11.01
N CYS A 341 45.60 0.87 12.26
CA CYS A 341 46.64 0.46 13.23
C CYS A 341 47.38 -0.79 12.75
N LEU A 342 46.64 -1.79 12.23
CA LEU A 342 47.26 -2.99 11.67
C LEU A 342 48.23 -2.67 10.52
N MET A 343 47.79 -1.90 9.55
CA MET A 343 48.64 -1.51 8.40
C MET A 343 49.82 -0.67 8.82
N TRP A 344 49.65 0.21 9.80
CA TRP A 344 50.71 1.10 10.28
C TRP A 344 51.78 0.36 11.10
N TRP A 345 51.40 -0.46 12.07
CA TRP A 345 52.34 -1.05 13.03
C TRP A 345 52.79 -2.47 12.65
N VAL A 346 51.93 -3.27 12.08
CA VAL A 346 52.25 -4.68 11.75
C VAL A 346 52.83 -4.81 10.35
N PHE A 347 52.25 -4.11 9.38
CA PHE A 347 52.70 -4.16 7.99
C PHE A 347 53.63 -3.01 7.62
N HIS A 348 53.94 -2.09 8.54
CA HIS A 348 54.81 -0.96 8.37
C HIS A 348 54.50 -0.09 7.13
N ALA A 349 53.21 -0.02 6.76
CA ALA A 349 52.71 0.77 5.65
C ALA A 349 52.45 2.22 6.12
N ASN A 350 53.50 2.93 6.54
CA ASN A 350 53.42 4.21 7.25
C ASN A 350 54.20 5.34 6.56
N THR A 351 54.71 5.11 5.36
CA THR A 351 55.41 6.10 4.56
C THR A 351 54.71 6.31 3.22
N PRO A 352 54.99 7.45 2.52
CA PRO A 352 54.46 7.68 1.17
C PRO A 352 54.82 6.58 0.16
N GLU A 353 55.96 5.92 0.33
CA GLU A 353 56.41 4.82 -0.55
C GLU A 353 55.57 3.55 -0.32
N THR A 354 55.01 3.35 0.88
CA THR A 354 54.25 2.19 1.23
C THR A 354 52.73 2.47 1.29
N GLN A 355 52.29 3.68 0.90
CA GLN A 355 50.89 4.11 0.94
C GLN A 355 49.95 3.19 0.13
N THR A 356 50.44 2.66 -1.01
CA THR A 356 49.64 1.77 -1.87
C THR A 356 49.25 0.48 -1.15
N LEU A 357 50.16 -0.06 -0.31
CA LEU A 357 49.85 -1.25 0.52
C LEU A 357 48.79 -0.91 1.57
N PHE A 358 48.91 0.24 2.23
CA PHE A 358 47.91 0.72 3.19
C PHE A 358 46.53 0.86 2.56
N GLN A 359 46.48 1.55 1.43
CA GLN A 359 45.27 1.81 0.67
C GLN A 359 44.59 0.50 0.19
N SER A 360 45.42 -0.46 -0.29
CA SER A 360 44.94 -1.77 -0.71
C SER A 360 44.34 -2.58 0.46
N GLY A 361 45.02 -2.53 1.61
CA GLY A 361 44.52 -3.21 2.83
C GLY A 361 43.17 -2.65 3.27
N TRP A 362 43.06 -1.33 3.37
CA TRP A 362 41.79 -0.72 3.74
C TRP A 362 40.66 -0.88 2.69
N PHE A 363 41.03 -0.81 1.39
CA PHE A 363 40.06 -1.07 0.30
C PHE A 363 39.41 -2.44 0.45
N VAL A 364 40.18 -3.49 0.71
CA VAL A 364 39.65 -4.84 0.85
C VAL A 364 38.78 -4.97 2.11
N VAL A 365 39.26 -4.52 3.29
CA VAL A 365 38.46 -4.56 4.53
C VAL A 365 37.16 -3.77 4.37
N GLY A 366 37.29 -2.53 3.84
CA GLY A 366 36.12 -1.66 3.67
C GLY A 366 35.05 -2.27 2.77
N LEU A 367 35.45 -2.82 1.61
CA LEU A 367 34.50 -3.45 0.70
C LEU A 367 33.85 -4.70 1.32
N LEU A 368 34.63 -5.56 1.97
CA LEU A 368 34.09 -6.78 2.59
C LEU A 368 33.19 -6.47 3.78
N SER A 369 33.57 -5.53 4.64
CA SER A 369 32.74 -5.13 5.79
C SER A 369 31.42 -4.50 5.35
N GLN A 370 31.46 -3.61 4.34
CA GLN A 370 30.24 -3.01 3.76
C GLN A 370 29.34 -4.06 3.10
N THR A 371 29.90 -5.07 2.44
CA THR A 371 29.12 -6.14 1.83
C THR A 371 28.53 -7.09 2.88
N LEU A 372 29.28 -7.41 3.94
CA LEU A 372 28.80 -8.25 5.03
C LEU A 372 27.72 -7.59 5.89
N ILE A 373 27.76 -6.26 6.07
CA ILE A 373 26.75 -5.54 6.85
C ILE A 373 25.35 -5.71 6.25
N VAL A 374 25.23 -5.87 4.94
CA VAL A 374 23.98 -6.15 4.25
C VAL A 374 23.28 -7.35 4.89
N HIS A 375 24.02 -8.43 5.14
CA HIS A 375 23.48 -9.63 5.78
C HIS A 375 23.19 -9.43 7.27
N MET A 376 23.96 -8.59 7.95
CA MET A 376 23.80 -8.36 9.40
C MET A 376 22.57 -7.53 9.74
N ILE A 377 22.30 -6.47 8.97
CA ILE A 377 21.25 -5.50 9.31
C ILE A 377 19.94 -5.69 8.53
N ARG A 378 19.89 -6.63 7.58
CA ARG A 378 18.66 -6.96 6.84
C ARG A 378 17.55 -7.58 7.71
N THR A 379 17.91 -8.16 8.82
CA THR A 379 17.02 -8.91 9.71
C THR A 379 17.30 -8.63 11.18
N ARG A 380 16.27 -8.68 12.01
CA ARG A 380 16.43 -8.66 13.47
C ARG A 380 17.07 -9.96 14.00
N ARG A 381 16.81 -11.06 13.30
CA ARG A 381 17.23 -12.43 13.70
C ARG A 381 18.74 -12.63 13.47
N LEU A 382 19.26 -13.79 13.88
CA LEU A 382 20.64 -14.17 13.58
C LEU A 382 20.77 -14.43 12.07
N PRO A 383 21.63 -13.67 11.36
CA PRO A 383 21.82 -13.86 9.92
C PRO A 383 22.41 -15.25 9.64
N PHE A 384 22.13 -15.77 8.44
CA PHE A 384 22.53 -17.09 7.93
C PHE A 384 21.93 -18.30 8.67
N ILE A 385 21.57 -18.18 9.96
CA ILE A 385 21.04 -19.28 10.77
C ILE A 385 19.52 -19.19 10.87
N GLN A 386 18.99 -18.08 11.38
CA GLN A 386 17.55 -17.89 11.63
C GLN A 386 16.84 -17.17 10.49
N SER A 387 17.53 -16.34 9.76
CA SER A 387 17.00 -15.64 8.57
C SER A 387 18.05 -15.66 7.47
N ARG A 388 17.70 -16.29 6.36
CA ARG A 388 18.58 -16.39 5.18
C ARG A 388 18.19 -15.37 4.15
N ALA A 389 19.19 -14.71 3.57
CA ALA A 389 18.99 -13.85 2.43
C ALA A 389 18.50 -14.65 1.22
N ALA A 390 17.79 -14.01 0.33
CA ALA A 390 17.41 -14.61 -0.94
C ALA A 390 18.65 -14.97 -1.76
N TRP A 391 18.55 -16.03 -2.56
CA TRP A 391 19.68 -16.51 -3.37
C TRP A 391 20.31 -15.42 -4.24
N PRO A 392 19.56 -14.55 -4.96
CA PRO A 392 20.18 -13.49 -5.77
C PRO A 392 21.06 -12.56 -4.93
N LEU A 393 20.61 -12.19 -3.71
CA LEU A 393 21.39 -11.31 -2.83
C LEU A 393 22.65 -12.02 -2.32
N MET A 394 22.57 -13.31 -1.98
CA MET A 394 23.74 -14.09 -1.57
C MET A 394 24.77 -14.22 -2.71
N ALA A 395 24.30 -14.49 -3.92
CA ALA A 395 25.17 -14.63 -5.09
C ALA A 395 25.87 -13.31 -5.44
N MET A 396 25.14 -12.18 -5.45
CA MET A 396 25.69 -10.87 -5.76
C MET A 396 26.69 -10.40 -4.71
N THR A 397 26.40 -10.57 -3.43
CA THR A 397 27.33 -10.20 -2.35
C THR A 397 28.59 -11.06 -2.39
N LEU A 398 28.48 -12.36 -2.61
CA LEU A 398 29.62 -13.27 -2.74
C LEU A 398 30.47 -12.88 -3.96
N LEU A 399 29.85 -12.61 -5.11
CA LEU A 399 30.56 -12.17 -6.32
C LEU A 399 31.38 -10.91 -6.05
N VAL A 400 30.77 -9.90 -5.44
CA VAL A 400 31.43 -8.64 -5.12
C VAL A 400 32.59 -8.85 -4.13
N MET A 401 32.41 -9.70 -3.13
CA MET A 401 33.50 -10.03 -2.19
C MET A 401 34.69 -10.72 -2.89
N VAL A 402 34.40 -11.69 -3.79
CA VAL A 402 35.44 -12.38 -4.56
C VAL A 402 36.17 -11.38 -5.49
N VAL A 403 35.44 -10.53 -6.19
CA VAL A 403 36.02 -9.48 -7.04
C VAL A 403 36.90 -8.54 -6.20
N GLY A 404 36.39 -8.06 -5.07
CA GLY A 404 37.10 -7.12 -4.20
C GLY A 404 38.42 -7.68 -3.66
N VAL A 405 38.42 -8.94 -3.24
CA VAL A 405 39.65 -9.62 -2.78
C VAL A 405 40.64 -9.86 -3.93
N SER A 406 40.14 -10.14 -5.15
CA SER A 406 40.99 -10.47 -6.29
C SER A 406 41.56 -9.22 -7.01
N LEU A 407 40.94 -8.05 -6.88
CA LEU A 407 41.39 -6.82 -7.55
C LEU A 407 42.87 -6.46 -7.29
N PRO A 408 43.38 -6.47 -6.04
CA PRO A 408 44.81 -6.18 -5.78
C PRO A 408 45.78 -7.17 -6.40
N PHE A 409 45.30 -8.37 -6.77
CA PHE A 409 46.10 -9.44 -7.40
C PHE A 409 45.91 -9.52 -8.92
N SER A 410 45.03 -8.72 -9.46
CA SER A 410 44.68 -8.73 -10.88
C SER A 410 45.63 -7.87 -11.71
N PRO A 411 45.71 -8.06 -13.04
CA PRO A 411 46.41 -7.18 -13.94
C PRO A 411 45.93 -5.71 -13.89
N LEU A 412 44.71 -5.48 -13.41
CA LEU A 412 44.11 -4.16 -13.26
C LEU A 412 44.66 -3.41 -12.03
N ALA A 413 45.32 -4.10 -11.10
CA ALA A 413 45.80 -3.50 -9.86
C ALA A 413 46.73 -2.27 -10.13
N SER A 414 47.60 -2.33 -11.13
CA SER A 414 48.48 -1.22 -11.51
C SER A 414 47.70 0.01 -11.98
N TYR A 415 46.66 -0.18 -12.78
CA TYR A 415 45.81 0.91 -13.27
C TYR A 415 44.95 1.50 -12.13
N LEU A 416 44.55 0.66 -11.17
CA LEU A 416 43.74 1.05 -10.03
C LEU A 416 44.60 1.55 -8.86
N GLN A 417 45.95 1.60 -9.02
CA GLN A 417 46.89 1.95 -7.95
C GLN A 417 46.68 1.10 -6.67
N LEU A 418 46.44 -0.21 -6.86
CA LEU A 418 46.36 -1.20 -5.82
C LEU A 418 47.62 -2.10 -5.86
N GLN A 419 47.93 -2.69 -4.74
CA GLN A 419 49.07 -3.60 -4.58
C GLN A 419 48.59 -4.92 -3.98
N ALA A 420 49.20 -6.03 -4.42
CA ALA A 420 48.98 -7.35 -3.86
C ALA A 420 49.29 -7.38 -2.36
N LEU A 421 48.32 -7.88 -1.58
CA LEU A 421 48.45 -8.00 -0.14
C LEU A 421 49.23 -9.25 0.25
N PRO A 422 50.11 -9.19 1.27
CA PRO A 422 50.86 -10.37 1.75
C PRO A 422 49.90 -11.42 2.33
N LEU A 423 50.22 -12.70 2.19
CA LEU A 423 49.37 -13.79 2.70
C LEU A 423 49.12 -13.71 4.19
N SER A 424 50.07 -13.12 4.96
CA SER A 424 49.93 -12.88 6.40
C SER A 424 48.84 -11.87 6.75
N TYR A 425 48.31 -11.13 5.77
CA TYR A 425 47.20 -10.18 5.96
C TYR A 425 45.85 -10.89 6.15
N PHE A 426 45.62 -12.02 5.47
CA PHE A 426 44.31 -12.67 5.46
C PHE A 426 43.84 -13.20 6.82
N PRO A 427 44.66 -13.76 7.70
CA PRO A 427 44.23 -14.09 9.06
C PRO A 427 43.73 -12.86 9.84
N TRP A 428 44.38 -11.71 9.70
CA TRP A 428 43.93 -10.47 10.31
C TRP A 428 42.64 -9.94 9.70
N LEU A 429 42.50 -10.03 8.39
CA LEU A 429 41.25 -9.71 7.69
C LEU A 429 40.10 -10.50 8.24
N ILE A 430 40.25 -11.82 8.37
CA ILE A 430 39.20 -12.70 8.95
C ILE A 430 38.88 -12.29 10.38
N ALA A 431 39.88 -12.02 11.22
CA ALA A 431 39.70 -11.59 12.61
C ALA A 431 38.94 -10.25 12.71
N ILE A 432 39.29 -9.28 11.87
CA ILE A 432 38.63 -7.97 11.80
C ILE A 432 37.16 -8.15 11.39
N LEU A 433 36.89 -8.91 10.33
CA LEU A 433 35.51 -9.14 9.85
C LEU A 433 34.68 -9.92 10.89
N ALA A 434 35.23 -10.93 11.54
CA ALA A 434 34.56 -11.67 12.59
C ALA A 434 34.25 -10.77 13.79
N GLY A 435 35.19 -9.94 14.22
CA GLY A 435 34.98 -8.93 15.26
C GLY A 435 33.88 -7.94 14.89
N TYR A 436 33.91 -7.43 13.66
CA TYR A 436 32.89 -6.53 13.12
C TYR A 436 31.48 -7.14 13.14
N MET A 437 31.35 -8.37 12.65
CA MET A 437 30.06 -9.08 12.66
C MET A 437 29.57 -9.32 14.09
N THR A 438 30.46 -9.70 15.02
CA THR A 438 30.11 -9.95 16.41
C THR A 438 29.63 -8.66 17.10
N LEU A 439 30.40 -7.56 16.98
CA LEU A 439 30.02 -6.29 17.58
C LEU A 439 28.71 -5.76 16.98
N THR A 440 28.54 -5.85 15.66
CA THR A 440 27.29 -5.47 15.00
C THR A 440 26.11 -6.27 15.54
N GLN A 441 26.27 -7.57 15.76
CA GLN A 441 25.19 -8.41 16.31
C GLN A 441 24.85 -8.04 17.77
N LEU A 442 25.84 -7.72 18.59
CA LEU A 442 25.61 -7.27 19.97
C LEU A 442 24.88 -5.92 20.02
N VAL A 443 25.35 -4.95 19.22
CA VAL A 443 24.71 -3.63 19.12
C VAL A 443 23.29 -3.77 18.55
N LYS A 444 23.07 -4.61 17.55
CA LYS A 444 21.75 -4.92 17.00
C LYS A 444 20.81 -5.48 18.08
N GLY A 445 21.28 -6.38 18.91
CA GLY A 445 20.52 -6.92 20.03
C GLY A 445 20.11 -5.85 21.04
N PHE A 446 21.03 -4.97 21.41
CA PHE A 446 20.76 -3.83 22.29
C PHE A 446 19.77 -2.84 21.65
N TYR A 447 20.03 -2.42 20.40
CA TYR A 447 19.18 -1.48 19.66
C TYR A 447 17.75 -1.98 19.54
N SER A 448 17.59 -3.25 19.13
CA SER A 448 16.28 -3.88 18.95
C SER A 448 15.46 -3.98 20.26
N ARG A 449 16.13 -4.20 21.40
CA ARG A 449 15.45 -4.23 22.72
C ARG A 449 15.03 -2.84 23.18
N ARG A 450 15.81 -1.81 22.87
CA ARG A 450 15.60 -0.44 23.37
C ARG A 450 14.65 0.40 22.50
N TYR A 451 14.75 0.26 21.19
CA TYR A 451 14.07 1.12 20.22
C TYR A 451 13.11 0.36 19.29
N GLY A 452 13.10 -0.97 19.34
CA GLY A 452 12.43 -1.80 18.35
C GLY A 452 13.27 -2.00 17.10
N TRP A 453 12.81 -2.85 16.22
CA TRP A 453 13.41 -3.07 14.90
C TRP A 453 12.32 -2.83 13.86
N GLN A 454 12.43 -1.74 13.15
CA GLN A 454 11.55 -1.39 12.02
C GLN A 454 12.24 -1.73 10.71
#